data_70d43c1f4d73b2d2b4c9235772852cad
#
_entry.id   70d43c1f4d73b2d2b4c9235772852cad
#
_cell.length_a   1.000
_cell.length_b   1.000
_cell.length_c   1.000
_cell.angle_alpha   90.00
_cell.angle_beta   90.00
_cell.angle_gamma   90.00
#
_symmetry.space_group_name_H-M   'P 1'
#
loop_
_entity.id
_entity.type
_entity.pdbx_description
1 polymer ?
#
loop_
_entity_poly.entity_id
_entity_poly.type
_entity_poly.pdbx_seq_one_letter_code
_entity_poly.pdbx_strand_id
1 'polypeptide(L)'
;MEAQQHGQPIRRVKTSPSMRPYLQLGGLLLVALAAFLVTWFLIRGGNHHSKVALPAVGKPAIVSETQLHALAKQTELPIYWAGPKSGAAYELTRTRDGRIYIRYLSSAAKVGTRAPKYLTVGTYPGAHAFRAIRRAAQRPGGLSLKIDNGGLLVFNTGVPTSVYFGYPKASYQVEVFDPSPQQARTLVVGGRVTPIR
;
A
#
# COMPACT_ATOMS: atom_id res chain seq x y z
N MET A 1 -66.77 49.60 -74.26
CA MET A 1 -67.13 49.47 -72.83
C MET A 1 -65.85 49.11 -72.12
N GLU A 2 -65.35 50.12 -71.43
CA GLU A 2 -64.05 50.10 -70.74
C GLU A 2 -64.10 49.36 -69.43
N ALA A 3 -63.08 48.63 -69.17
CA ALA A 3 -62.79 48.15 -67.83
C ALA A 3 -61.43 48.63 -67.37
N GLN A 4 -61.42 49.53 -66.41
CA GLN A 4 -60.26 50.12 -65.82
C GLN A 4 -59.53 49.10 -64.97
N GLN A 5 -58.20 48.90 -65.20
CA GLN A 5 -57.29 48.20 -64.32
C GLN A 5 -56.78 49.18 -63.24
N HIS A 6 -57.07 48.83 -61.98
CA HIS A 6 -56.48 49.50 -60.82
C HIS A 6 -55.15 48.80 -60.47
N GLY A 7 -54.06 49.57 -60.63
CA GLY A 7 -52.75 49.17 -60.17
C GLY A 7 -52.64 49.28 -58.64
N GLN A 8 -52.21 48.18 -57.98
CA GLN A 8 -51.85 48.21 -56.58
C GLN A 8 -50.34 48.48 -56.40
N PRO A 9 -49.94 49.32 -55.43
CA PRO A 9 -48.52 49.57 -55.16
C PRO A 9 -47.80 48.44 -54.47
N ILE A 10 -46.64 48.14 -54.98
CA ILE A 10 -45.70 47.11 -54.40
C ILE A 10 -45.11 47.62 -53.07
N ARG A 11 -45.50 47.01 -52.02
CA ARG A 11 -44.93 47.25 -50.68
C ARG A 11 -43.53 46.60 -50.60
N ARG A 12 -42.46 47.42 -50.54
CA ARG A 12 -41.10 46.96 -50.23
C ARG A 12 -41.03 46.47 -48.79
N VAL A 13 -40.82 45.20 -48.62
CA VAL A 13 -40.50 44.63 -47.33
C VAL A 13 -39.02 44.94 -47.03
N LYS A 14 -38.77 45.72 -45.99
CA LYS A 14 -37.42 45.91 -45.42
C LYS A 14 -37.03 44.63 -44.72
N THR A 15 -36.09 43.89 -45.29
CA THR A 15 -35.45 42.80 -44.60
C THR A 15 -34.42 43.35 -43.58
N SER A 16 -34.70 43.20 -42.29
CA SER A 16 -33.75 43.48 -41.22
C SER A 16 -32.60 42.44 -41.24
N PRO A 17 -31.35 42.87 -41.02
CA PRO A 17 -30.23 41.93 -40.97
C PRO A 17 -30.39 41.00 -39.79
N SER A 18 -30.33 39.66 -40.06
CA SER A 18 -30.44 38.61 -39.05
C SER A 18 -29.20 38.60 -38.13
N MET A 19 -29.37 38.97 -36.87
CA MET A 19 -28.38 38.87 -35.78
C MET A 19 -28.09 37.41 -35.34
N ARG A 20 -28.30 36.43 -36.22
CA ARG A 20 -28.22 35.04 -35.86
C ARG A 20 -26.80 34.40 -35.80
N PRO A 21 -25.73 34.89 -36.45
CA PRO A 21 -24.43 34.17 -36.37
C PRO A 21 -23.71 34.35 -35.05
N TYR A 22 -23.91 35.41 -34.28
CA TYR A 22 -23.18 35.66 -33.04
C TYR A 22 -23.70 34.86 -31.84
N LEU A 23 -24.97 34.46 -31.82
CA LEU A 23 -25.55 33.61 -30.77
C LEU A 23 -25.07 32.16 -30.88
N GLN A 24 -24.79 31.67 -32.08
CA GLN A 24 -24.30 30.30 -32.28
C GLN A 24 -22.81 30.16 -31.89
N LEU A 25 -21.98 31.19 -32.12
CA LEU A 25 -20.58 31.20 -31.71
C LEU A 25 -20.42 31.30 -30.19
N GLY A 26 -21.27 32.08 -29.50
CA GLY A 26 -21.25 32.20 -28.05
C GLY A 26 -21.65 30.91 -27.34
N GLY A 27 -22.61 30.16 -27.89
CA GLY A 27 -23.05 28.88 -27.34
C GLY A 27 -21.97 27.78 -27.44
N LEU A 28 -21.26 27.70 -28.56
CA LEU A 28 -20.15 26.76 -28.78
C LEU A 28 -18.96 27.05 -27.85
N LEU A 29 -18.63 28.32 -27.61
CA LEU A 29 -17.56 28.72 -26.70
C LEU A 29 -17.89 28.38 -25.23
N LEU A 30 -19.14 28.57 -24.80
CA LEU A 30 -19.57 28.21 -23.45
C LEU A 30 -19.56 26.69 -23.23
N VAL A 31 -19.99 25.88 -24.20
CA VAL A 31 -19.93 24.40 -24.10
C VAL A 31 -18.51 23.92 -24.08
N ALA A 32 -17.59 24.46 -24.87
CA ALA A 32 -16.18 24.13 -24.87
C ALA A 32 -15.51 24.50 -23.53
N LEU A 33 -15.84 25.64 -22.95
CA LEU A 33 -15.33 26.07 -21.65
C LEU A 33 -15.85 25.20 -20.52
N ALA A 34 -17.13 24.80 -20.54
CA ALA A 34 -17.71 23.87 -19.58
C ALA A 34 -17.09 22.47 -19.68
N ALA A 35 -16.90 21.96 -20.90
CA ALA A 35 -16.22 20.67 -21.11
C ALA A 35 -14.77 20.72 -20.63
N PHE A 36 -14.03 21.79 -20.88
CA PHE A 36 -12.67 21.99 -20.41
C PHE A 36 -12.60 22.04 -18.88
N LEU A 37 -13.53 22.76 -18.21
CA LEU A 37 -13.59 22.83 -16.76
C LEU A 37 -13.93 21.47 -16.13
N VAL A 38 -14.87 20.72 -16.70
CA VAL A 38 -15.20 19.36 -16.23
C VAL A 38 -14.01 18.42 -16.41
N THR A 39 -13.36 18.45 -17.57
CA THR A 39 -12.16 17.63 -17.82
C THR A 39 -11.01 18.04 -16.90
N TRP A 40 -10.81 19.34 -16.68
CA TRP A 40 -9.81 19.87 -15.74
C TRP A 40 -10.10 19.44 -14.29
N PHE A 41 -11.38 19.45 -13.88
CA PHE A 41 -11.79 18.98 -12.55
C PHE A 41 -11.62 17.48 -12.39
N LEU A 42 -11.92 16.68 -13.43
CA LEU A 42 -11.72 15.23 -13.44
C LEU A 42 -10.23 14.85 -13.42
N ILE A 43 -9.38 15.60 -14.14
CA ILE A 43 -7.93 15.38 -14.14
C ILE A 43 -7.30 15.88 -12.83
N ARG A 44 -7.77 16.97 -12.25
CA ARG A 44 -7.24 17.53 -11.00
C ARG A 44 -7.80 16.84 -9.75
N GLY A 45 -8.96 16.20 -9.85
CA GLY A 45 -9.57 15.40 -8.77
C GLY A 45 -8.88 14.04 -8.54
N GLY A 46 -7.94 13.64 -9.41
CA GLY A 46 -7.31 12.31 -9.39
C GLY A 46 -6.12 12.13 -8.44
N ASN A 47 -5.64 13.17 -7.76
CA ASN A 47 -4.58 13.04 -6.75
C ASN A 47 -5.13 12.97 -5.32
N HIS A 48 -6.21 12.23 -5.11
CA HIS A 48 -6.41 11.63 -3.81
C HIS A 48 -5.31 10.56 -3.67
N HIS A 49 -4.20 10.90 -3.04
CA HIS A 49 -3.41 9.91 -2.33
C HIS A 49 -4.38 9.30 -1.31
N SER A 50 -5.09 8.28 -1.74
CA SER A 50 -5.92 7.48 -0.85
C SER A 50 -4.98 7.00 0.23
N LYS A 51 -5.02 7.62 1.41
CA LYS A 51 -4.29 7.12 2.57
C LYS A 51 -4.73 5.67 2.71
N VAL A 52 -3.82 4.76 2.44
CA VAL A 52 -4.11 3.32 2.57
C VAL A 52 -4.60 3.14 3.99
N ALA A 53 -5.85 2.73 4.13
CA ALA A 53 -6.43 2.48 5.44
C ALA A 53 -5.64 1.35 6.09
N LEU A 54 -4.95 1.67 7.17
CA LEU A 54 -4.20 0.68 7.93
C LEU A 54 -5.19 -0.24 8.65
N PRO A 55 -4.91 -1.55 8.73
CA PRO A 55 -5.70 -2.44 9.57
C PRO A 55 -5.81 -1.91 11.00
N ALA A 56 -6.98 -2.07 11.59
CA ALA A 56 -7.19 -1.67 12.97
C ALA A 56 -6.24 -2.44 13.91
N VAL A 57 -5.73 -1.77 14.93
CA VAL A 57 -4.83 -2.38 15.92
C VAL A 57 -5.49 -3.61 16.55
N GLY A 58 -4.76 -4.72 16.58
CA GLY A 58 -5.22 -6.00 17.12
C GLY A 58 -6.12 -6.82 16.20
N LYS A 59 -6.44 -6.30 15.00
CA LYS A 59 -7.24 -7.03 14.01
C LYS A 59 -6.37 -7.43 12.82
N PRO A 60 -6.19 -8.74 12.54
CA PRO A 60 -5.51 -9.19 11.34
C PRO A 60 -6.35 -8.87 10.09
N ALA A 61 -5.69 -8.46 9.02
CA ALA A 61 -6.34 -8.20 7.74
C ALA A 61 -5.42 -8.61 6.58
N ILE A 62 -6.02 -9.02 5.47
CA ILE A 62 -5.27 -9.23 4.22
C ILE A 62 -4.92 -7.87 3.63
N VAL A 63 -3.67 -7.73 3.23
CA VAL A 63 -3.14 -6.55 2.57
C VAL A 63 -2.41 -6.95 1.30
N SER A 64 -2.41 -6.05 0.33
CA SER A 64 -1.61 -6.19 -0.88
C SER A 64 -0.15 -5.77 -0.63
N GLU A 65 0.73 -6.14 -1.52
CA GLU A 65 2.12 -5.67 -1.51
C GLU A 65 2.20 -4.13 -1.56
N THR A 66 1.40 -3.50 -2.43
CA THR A 66 1.29 -2.03 -2.50
C THR A 66 0.88 -1.41 -1.17
N GLN A 67 -0.05 -2.03 -0.45
CA GLN A 67 -0.46 -1.57 0.88
C GLN A 67 0.65 -1.75 1.92
N LEU A 68 1.44 -2.82 1.85
CA LEU A 68 2.62 -3.00 2.70
C LEU A 68 3.66 -1.91 2.47
N HIS A 69 3.97 -1.57 1.22
CA HIS A 69 4.87 -0.46 0.89
C HIS A 69 4.33 0.90 1.35
N ALA A 70 3.03 1.15 1.20
CA ALA A 70 2.42 2.37 1.69
C ALA A 70 2.47 2.46 3.23
N LEU A 71 2.24 1.34 3.93
CA LEU A 71 2.37 1.27 5.38
C LEU A 71 3.81 1.53 5.84
N ALA A 72 4.80 0.94 5.18
CA ALA A 72 6.20 1.11 5.54
C ALA A 72 6.64 2.59 5.49
N LYS A 73 6.08 3.36 4.55
CA LYS A 73 6.32 4.82 4.45
C LYS A 73 5.67 5.64 5.57
N GLN A 74 4.70 5.08 6.27
CA GLN A 74 3.95 5.77 7.33
C GLN A 74 4.45 5.40 8.74
N THR A 75 5.35 4.44 8.86
CA THR A 75 5.90 3.97 10.13
C THR A 75 7.32 4.48 10.34
N GLU A 76 7.63 4.89 11.57
CA GLU A 76 8.99 5.30 11.96
C GLU A 76 9.95 4.09 12.02
N LEU A 77 9.41 2.91 12.34
CA LEU A 77 10.19 1.68 12.41
C LEU A 77 10.12 0.91 11.09
N PRO A 78 11.21 0.30 10.64
CA PRO A 78 11.19 -0.51 9.45
C PRO A 78 10.30 -1.73 9.65
N ILE A 79 9.50 -2.05 8.64
CA ILE A 79 8.69 -3.26 8.61
C ILE A 79 9.46 -4.29 7.79
N TYR A 80 9.77 -5.43 8.40
CA TYR A 80 10.47 -6.52 7.74
C TYR A 80 9.51 -7.53 7.13
N TRP A 81 9.90 -8.08 5.99
CA TRP A 81 9.20 -9.16 5.30
C TRP A 81 10.16 -10.07 4.55
N ALA A 82 9.71 -11.21 4.07
CA ALA A 82 10.53 -12.16 3.32
C ALA A 82 10.40 -11.99 1.79
N GLY A 83 10.03 -10.80 1.33
CA GLY A 83 9.80 -10.51 -0.08
C GLY A 83 8.48 -11.06 -0.62
N PRO A 84 8.16 -10.80 -1.88
CA PRO A 84 6.97 -11.33 -2.53
C PRO A 84 7.06 -12.85 -2.68
N LYS A 85 5.91 -13.53 -2.48
CA LYS A 85 5.78 -14.98 -2.63
C LYS A 85 4.53 -15.32 -3.44
N SER A 86 4.73 -15.96 -4.59
CA SER A 86 3.63 -16.39 -5.45
C SER A 86 2.64 -17.27 -4.68
N GLY A 87 1.34 -17.03 -4.88
CA GLY A 87 0.25 -17.78 -4.25
C GLY A 87 0.04 -17.51 -2.76
N ALA A 88 0.79 -16.58 -2.16
CA ALA A 88 0.57 -16.19 -0.78
C ALA A 88 -0.29 -14.93 -0.67
N ALA A 89 -1.18 -14.92 0.31
CA ALA A 89 -1.86 -13.72 0.79
C ALA A 89 -1.12 -13.18 2.02
N TYR A 90 -0.90 -11.88 2.10
CA TYR A 90 -0.20 -11.27 3.24
C TYR A 90 -1.21 -10.84 4.29
N GLU A 91 -1.17 -11.52 5.43
CA GLU A 91 -1.94 -11.10 6.60
C GLU A 91 -1.08 -10.18 7.46
N LEU A 92 -1.54 -8.95 7.60
CA LEU A 92 -0.92 -7.95 8.47
C LEU A 92 -1.65 -7.87 9.80
N THR A 93 -0.88 -7.91 10.89
CA THR A 93 -1.37 -7.63 12.24
C THR A 93 -0.49 -6.57 12.90
N ARG A 94 -1.13 -5.56 13.49
CA ARG A 94 -0.46 -4.54 14.30
C ARG A 94 -0.94 -4.65 15.74
N THR A 95 -0.04 -4.55 16.70
CA THR A 95 -0.40 -4.58 18.12
C THR A 95 -0.35 -3.19 18.74
N ARG A 96 -0.93 -3.04 19.93
CA ARG A 96 -0.92 -1.75 20.66
C ARG A 96 0.49 -1.32 21.08
N ASP A 97 1.38 -2.26 21.34
CA ASP A 97 2.78 -2.02 21.69
C ASP A 97 3.70 -1.87 20.46
N GLY A 98 3.12 -1.63 19.29
CA GLY A 98 3.84 -1.28 18.06
C GLY A 98 4.46 -2.46 17.32
N ARG A 99 4.22 -3.71 17.73
CA ARG A 99 4.68 -4.87 16.96
C ARG A 99 3.90 -4.99 15.66
N ILE A 100 4.58 -5.47 14.62
CA ILE A 100 3.98 -5.71 13.31
C ILE A 100 4.32 -7.12 12.88
N TYR A 101 3.31 -7.88 12.45
CA TYR A 101 3.44 -9.23 11.94
C TYR A 101 2.95 -9.30 10.51
N ILE A 102 3.75 -9.90 9.64
CA ILE A 102 3.36 -10.26 8.27
C ILE A 102 3.37 -11.78 8.17
N ARG A 103 2.20 -12.38 7.92
CA ARG A 103 2.03 -13.82 7.75
C ARG A 103 1.74 -14.13 6.29
N TYR A 104 2.37 -15.16 5.79
CA TYR A 104 2.25 -15.63 4.42
C TYR A 104 1.22 -16.76 4.37
N LEU A 105 -0.05 -16.40 4.24
CA LEU A 105 -1.15 -17.37 4.21
C LEU A 105 -1.27 -18.04 2.83
N SER A 106 -1.63 -19.32 2.80
CA SER A 106 -2.11 -19.96 1.59
C SER A 106 -3.53 -19.45 1.25
N SER A 107 -3.95 -19.60 0.00
CA SER A 107 -5.29 -19.17 -0.47
C SER A 107 -6.45 -19.80 0.31
N ALA A 108 -6.27 -20.98 0.89
CA ALA A 108 -7.28 -21.68 1.70
C ALA A 108 -7.26 -21.29 3.18
N ALA A 109 -6.31 -20.45 3.62
CA ALA A 109 -6.16 -20.11 5.03
C ALA A 109 -7.18 -19.06 5.46
N LYS A 110 -7.77 -19.27 6.64
CA LYS A 110 -8.66 -18.29 7.27
C LYS A 110 -7.82 -17.19 7.93
N VAL A 111 -8.17 -15.93 7.66
CA VAL A 111 -7.57 -14.75 8.31
C VAL A 111 -7.75 -14.82 9.82
N GLY A 112 -6.70 -14.48 10.57
CA GLY A 112 -6.70 -14.54 12.02
C GLY A 112 -6.55 -15.94 12.61
N THR A 113 -6.31 -16.97 11.78
CA THR A 113 -6.03 -18.31 12.32
C THR A 113 -4.79 -18.30 13.22
N ARG A 114 -4.81 -19.00 14.33
CA ARG A 114 -3.68 -19.09 15.26
C ARG A 114 -2.74 -20.26 14.96
N ALA A 115 -3.05 -21.06 13.93
CA ALA A 115 -2.24 -22.22 13.60
C ALA A 115 -0.79 -21.81 13.24
N PRO A 116 0.23 -22.41 13.86
CA PRO A 116 1.64 -22.11 13.61
C PRO A 116 2.12 -22.84 12.33
N LYS A 117 1.47 -22.59 11.21
CA LYS A 117 1.70 -23.30 9.93
C LYS A 117 2.23 -22.40 8.82
N TYR A 118 2.40 -21.10 9.10
CA TYR A 118 2.70 -20.14 8.06
C TYR A 118 3.93 -19.34 8.40
N LEU A 119 4.79 -19.15 7.40
CA LEU A 119 5.88 -18.20 7.51
C LEU A 119 5.35 -16.88 8.09
N THR A 120 6.00 -16.40 9.12
CA THR A 120 5.66 -15.15 9.80
C THR A 120 6.92 -14.35 10.02
N VAL A 121 6.89 -13.08 9.63
CA VAL A 121 7.94 -12.11 9.94
C VAL A 121 7.36 -11.08 10.89
N GLY A 122 7.95 -10.99 12.08
CA GLY A 122 7.57 -10.06 13.14
C GLY A 122 8.63 -8.99 13.34
N THR A 123 8.24 -7.71 13.37
CA THR A 123 9.10 -6.60 13.79
C THR A 123 8.66 -6.12 15.16
N TYR A 124 9.57 -6.10 16.11
CA TYR A 124 9.32 -5.81 17.53
C TYR A 124 10.10 -4.57 17.95
N PRO A 125 9.44 -3.46 18.30
CA PRO A 125 10.13 -2.30 18.86
C PRO A 125 10.73 -2.62 20.22
N GLY A 126 11.86 -2.02 20.52
CA GLY A 126 12.50 -2.17 21.82
C GLY A 126 13.82 -1.40 21.92
N ALA A 127 13.92 -0.50 22.88
CA ALA A 127 15.10 0.35 23.08
C ALA A 127 16.41 -0.47 23.30
N HIS A 128 16.31 -1.72 23.74
CA HIS A 128 17.44 -2.60 24.01
C HIS A 128 17.39 -3.90 23.20
N ALA A 129 16.80 -3.85 22.03
CA ALA A 129 16.56 -5.03 21.19
C ALA A 129 17.84 -5.83 20.91
N PHE A 130 18.92 -5.20 20.49
CA PHE A 130 20.19 -5.88 20.25
C PHE A 130 20.80 -6.53 21.51
N ARG A 131 20.64 -5.88 22.66
CA ARG A 131 21.07 -6.47 23.94
C ARG A 131 20.24 -7.71 24.28
N ALA A 132 18.94 -7.68 24.00
CA ALA A 132 18.06 -8.84 24.19
C ALA A 132 18.48 -10.02 23.28
N ILE A 133 18.80 -9.77 22.02
CA ILE A 133 19.34 -10.76 21.08
C ILE A 133 20.64 -11.39 21.62
N ARG A 134 21.59 -10.57 22.06
CA ARG A 134 22.84 -11.06 22.66
C ARG A 134 22.61 -11.92 23.89
N ARG A 135 21.69 -11.55 24.77
CA ARG A 135 21.32 -12.36 25.94
C ARG A 135 20.65 -13.67 25.56
N ALA A 136 19.82 -13.67 24.51
CA ALA A 136 19.21 -14.89 24.01
C ALA A 136 20.24 -15.91 23.49
N ALA A 137 21.31 -15.44 22.86
CA ALA A 137 22.44 -16.28 22.42
C ALA A 137 23.16 -17.01 23.58
N GLN A 138 23.14 -16.43 24.78
CA GLN A 138 23.81 -16.96 25.96
C GLN A 138 22.93 -17.90 26.79
N ARG A 139 21.66 -18.09 26.41
CA ARG A 139 20.77 -19.03 27.11
C ARG A 139 21.08 -20.46 26.73
N PRO A 140 20.75 -21.45 27.58
CA PRO A 140 20.87 -22.88 27.23
C PRO A 140 20.18 -23.17 25.89
N GLY A 141 20.89 -23.85 24.99
CA GLY A 141 20.44 -24.14 23.64
C GLY A 141 20.47 -22.96 22.69
N GLY A 142 20.94 -21.78 23.11
CA GLY A 142 21.08 -20.58 22.25
C GLY A 142 22.29 -20.75 21.32
N LEU A 143 22.06 -20.55 20.03
CA LEU A 143 23.07 -20.49 18.99
C LEU A 143 23.00 -19.17 18.28
N SER A 144 24.15 -18.64 17.88
CA SER A 144 24.20 -17.35 17.17
C SER A 144 25.14 -17.38 15.98
N LEU A 145 24.79 -16.54 14.99
CA LEU A 145 25.58 -16.31 13.79
C LEU A 145 25.66 -14.79 13.54
N LYS A 146 26.84 -14.32 13.21
CA LYS A 146 26.99 -12.93 12.72
C LYS A 146 26.38 -12.81 11.32
N ILE A 147 25.64 -11.75 11.10
CA ILE A 147 25.08 -11.38 9.80
C ILE A 147 25.60 -10.00 9.39
N ASP A 148 25.34 -9.58 8.14
CA ASP A 148 25.81 -8.32 7.60
C ASP A 148 25.48 -7.12 8.50
N ASN A 149 26.20 -6.03 8.29
CA ASN A 149 26.07 -4.78 9.06
C ASN A 149 26.24 -4.93 10.57
N GLY A 150 27.04 -5.90 11.01
CA GLY A 150 27.30 -6.16 12.43
C GLY A 150 26.10 -6.74 13.18
N GLY A 151 25.11 -7.23 12.46
CA GLY A 151 23.94 -7.86 13.04
C GLY A 151 24.24 -9.22 13.66
N LEU A 152 23.35 -9.68 14.52
CA LEU A 152 23.39 -11.00 15.15
C LEU A 152 22.06 -11.70 14.93
N LEU A 153 22.14 -12.92 14.39
CA LEU A 153 21.05 -13.87 14.30
C LEU A 153 21.18 -14.84 15.47
N VAL A 154 20.05 -15.16 16.10
CA VAL A 154 19.98 -16.10 17.24
C VAL A 154 18.78 -17.01 17.05
N PHE A 155 18.97 -18.28 17.37
CA PHE A 155 17.88 -19.25 17.51
C PHE A 155 18.17 -20.19 18.68
N ASN A 156 17.16 -20.91 19.16
CA ASN A 156 17.29 -21.86 20.23
C ASN A 156 17.00 -23.28 19.73
N THR A 157 17.85 -24.23 20.06
CA THR A 157 17.70 -25.64 19.64
C THR A 157 16.46 -26.31 20.19
N GLY A 158 15.95 -25.85 21.34
CA GLY A 158 14.70 -26.34 21.93
C GLY A 158 13.45 -25.79 21.28
N VAL A 159 13.53 -24.61 20.55
CA VAL A 159 12.44 -24.01 19.80
C VAL A 159 12.99 -23.52 18.46
N PRO A 160 13.39 -24.44 17.59
CA PRO A 160 14.20 -24.09 16.41
C PRO A 160 13.41 -23.43 15.28
N THR A 161 12.08 -23.36 15.35
CA THR A 161 11.20 -22.78 14.31
C THR A 161 11.22 -21.25 14.28
N SER A 162 11.70 -20.59 15.35
CA SER A 162 11.86 -19.14 15.42
C SER A 162 13.32 -18.75 15.39
N VAL A 163 13.64 -17.80 14.53
CA VAL A 163 14.95 -17.18 14.39
C VAL A 163 14.79 -15.70 14.67
N TYR A 164 15.64 -15.16 15.53
CA TYR A 164 15.62 -13.74 15.86
C TYR A 164 16.87 -13.06 15.34
N PHE A 165 16.76 -11.85 14.86
CA PHE A 165 17.93 -11.05 14.53
C PHE A 165 17.74 -9.59 14.86
N GLY A 166 18.85 -8.88 14.98
CA GLY A 166 18.86 -7.44 15.24
C GLY A 166 20.23 -6.85 14.95
N TYR A 167 20.29 -5.54 14.97
CA TYR A 167 21.49 -4.77 14.64
C TYR A 167 21.92 -3.87 15.80
N PRO A 168 23.24 -3.59 15.94
CA PRO A 168 23.72 -2.59 16.87
C PRO A 168 23.01 -1.24 16.64
N LYS A 169 22.63 -0.57 17.71
CA LYS A 169 21.94 0.76 17.69
C LYS A 169 20.50 0.72 17.13
N ALA A 170 19.99 -0.44 16.67
CA ALA A 170 18.59 -0.54 16.27
C ALA A 170 17.68 -0.61 17.51
N SER A 171 16.57 0.12 17.46
CA SER A 171 15.51 0.10 18.48
C SER A 171 14.43 -0.92 18.17
N TYR A 172 14.79 -2.01 17.50
CA TYR A 172 13.90 -3.11 17.13
C TYR A 172 14.68 -4.42 16.96
N GLN A 173 13.94 -5.53 17.03
CA GLN A 173 14.40 -6.85 16.63
C GLN A 173 13.39 -7.46 15.67
N VAL A 174 13.83 -8.43 14.88
CA VAL A 174 13.00 -9.16 13.92
C VAL A 174 12.96 -10.63 14.30
N GLU A 175 11.77 -11.22 14.26
CA GLU A 175 11.54 -12.65 14.34
C GLU A 175 11.14 -13.19 12.98
N VAL A 176 11.70 -14.32 12.60
CA VAL A 176 11.25 -15.12 11.46
C VAL A 176 10.84 -16.47 11.99
N PHE A 177 9.56 -16.75 11.94
CA PHE A 177 9.00 -18.05 12.23
C PHE A 177 8.68 -18.79 10.94
N ASP A 178 9.08 -20.03 10.83
CA ASP A 178 8.62 -20.96 9.79
C ASP A 178 8.45 -22.35 10.39
N PRO A 179 7.41 -23.12 10.03
CA PRO A 179 7.26 -24.52 10.46
C PRO A 179 8.49 -25.37 10.17
N SER A 180 9.25 -25.03 9.14
CA SER A 180 10.57 -25.60 8.84
C SER A 180 11.67 -24.75 9.47
N PRO A 181 12.36 -25.23 10.52
CA PRO A 181 13.46 -24.50 11.14
C PRO A 181 14.59 -24.15 10.16
N GLN A 182 14.84 -25.02 9.20
CA GLN A 182 15.83 -24.79 8.15
C GLN A 182 15.45 -23.62 7.28
N GLN A 183 14.18 -23.53 6.88
CA GLN A 183 13.67 -22.45 6.03
C GLN A 183 13.78 -21.08 6.73
N ALA A 184 13.41 -20.99 8.01
CA ALA A 184 13.56 -19.75 8.78
C ALA A 184 15.01 -19.24 8.77
N ARG A 185 15.99 -20.12 9.03
CA ARG A 185 17.41 -19.76 9.00
C ARG A 185 17.89 -19.36 7.61
N THR A 186 17.53 -20.13 6.58
CA THR A 186 17.93 -19.88 5.19
C THR A 186 17.43 -18.51 4.71
N LEU A 187 16.21 -18.11 5.06
CA LEU A 187 15.66 -16.81 4.70
C LEU A 187 16.47 -15.65 5.29
N VAL A 188 16.92 -15.76 6.54
CA VAL A 188 17.70 -14.68 7.18
C VAL A 188 19.14 -14.68 6.68
N VAL A 189 19.82 -15.83 6.68
CA VAL A 189 21.21 -15.95 6.25
C VAL A 189 21.38 -15.60 4.77
N GLY A 190 20.40 -15.96 3.95
CA GLY A 190 20.37 -15.63 2.52
C GLY A 190 19.93 -14.19 2.22
N GLY A 191 19.76 -13.32 3.24
CA GLY A 191 19.40 -11.91 3.04
C GLY A 191 18.02 -11.69 2.43
N ARG A 192 17.13 -12.69 2.49
CA ARG A 192 15.78 -12.61 1.91
C ARG A 192 14.81 -11.82 2.81
N VAL A 193 15.11 -11.70 4.10
CA VAL A 193 14.30 -10.92 5.04
C VAL A 193 14.85 -9.52 5.12
N THR A 194 14.16 -8.60 4.48
CA THR A 194 14.59 -7.21 4.32
C THR A 194 13.51 -6.23 4.77
N PRO A 195 13.87 -4.97 5.10
CA PRO A 195 12.86 -3.95 5.30
C PRO A 195 12.11 -3.66 4.00
N ILE A 196 10.82 -3.45 4.11
CA ILE A 196 9.98 -2.95 3.02
C ILE A 196 10.39 -1.50 2.74
N ARG A 197 10.63 -1.17 1.47
CA ARG A 197 11.05 0.15 0.98
C ARG A 197 9.99 0.80 0.11
#